data_5bd6bed795a0643234c438bd2f68effa
#
_entry.id   5bd6bed795a0643234c438bd2f68effa
#
_cell.length_a   1.000
_cell.length_b   1.000
_cell.length_c   1.000
_cell.angle_alpha   90.00
_cell.angle_beta   90.00
_cell.angle_gamma   90.00
#
_symmetry.space_group_name_H-M   'P 1'
#
loop_
_entity.id
_entity.type
_entity.pdbx_description
1 polymer ?
#
loop_
_entity_poly.entity_id
_entity_poly.type
_entity_poly.pdbx_seq_one_letter_code
_entity_poly.pdbx_strand_id
1 'polypeptide(L)'
;MEISMKQHSVLLAVAATAIIAALAGCSTHSPYYDKDGPPSVGAHIESSSATPKIEAFRQAANRPYTVLGTRYSPITTDQPLRQRGTASWYGKQFHGNKTSIGEVYDMYQPTAAHPT
;
A
#
# COMPACT_ATOMS: atom_id res chain seq x y z
N MET A 1 -22.50 -21.15 -53.71
CA MET A 1 -21.56 -21.67 -52.68
C MET A 1 -20.51 -20.66 -52.25
N GLU A 2 -20.16 -19.66 -53.01
CA GLU A 2 -19.20 -18.59 -52.67
C GLU A 2 -19.65 -17.59 -51.60
N ILE A 3 -20.96 -17.32 -51.50
CA ILE A 3 -21.50 -16.34 -50.52
C ILE A 3 -21.32 -16.86 -49.07
N SER A 4 -21.42 -18.15 -48.87
CA SER A 4 -21.27 -18.75 -47.49
C SER A 4 -19.84 -18.65 -46.99
N MET A 5 -18.82 -18.82 -47.80
CA MET A 5 -17.41 -18.72 -47.39
C MET A 5 -17.02 -17.28 -47.01
N LYS A 6 -17.51 -16.29 -47.76
CA LYS A 6 -17.27 -14.87 -47.42
C LYS A 6 -17.91 -14.46 -46.07
N GLN A 7 -19.11 -14.97 -45.78
CA GLN A 7 -19.77 -14.70 -44.52
C GLN A 7 -19.02 -15.31 -43.34
N HIS A 8 -18.51 -16.53 -43.45
CA HIS A 8 -17.73 -17.15 -42.39
C HIS A 8 -16.40 -16.42 -42.14
N SER A 9 -15.72 -15.94 -43.18
CA SER A 9 -14.49 -15.18 -43.06
C SER A 9 -14.71 -13.83 -42.39
N VAL A 10 -15.81 -13.15 -42.67
CA VAL A 10 -16.15 -11.88 -42.00
C VAL A 10 -16.49 -12.09 -40.53
N LEU A 11 -17.25 -13.14 -40.19
CA LEU A 11 -17.58 -13.47 -38.81
C LEU A 11 -16.33 -13.84 -37.98
N LEU A 12 -15.40 -14.58 -38.57
CA LEU A 12 -14.13 -14.90 -37.92
C LEU A 12 -13.26 -13.66 -37.71
N ALA A 13 -13.22 -12.74 -38.66
CA ALA A 13 -12.47 -11.49 -38.53
C ALA A 13 -13.06 -10.59 -37.44
N VAL A 14 -14.38 -10.48 -37.36
CA VAL A 14 -15.08 -9.70 -36.31
C VAL A 14 -14.87 -10.33 -34.94
N ALA A 15 -14.94 -11.65 -34.82
CA ALA A 15 -14.67 -12.34 -33.56
C ALA A 15 -13.21 -12.16 -33.08
N ALA A 16 -12.25 -12.23 -34.00
CA ALA A 16 -10.83 -12.01 -33.67
C ALA A 16 -10.55 -10.58 -33.20
N THR A 17 -11.15 -9.57 -33.85
CA THR A 17 -11.02 -8.16 -33.42
C THR A 17 -11.67 -7.91 -32.07
N ALA A 18 -12.79 -8.53 -31.76
CA ALA A 18 -13.45 -8.42 -30.46
C ALA A 18 -12.62 -9.04 -29.34
N ILE A 19 -11.96 -10.16 -29.59
CA ILE A 19 -11.06 -10.82 -28.61
C ILE A 19 -9.82 -9.97 -28.36
N ILE A 20 -9.22 -9.37 -29.38
CA ILE A 20 -8.05 -8.49 -29.23
C ILE A 20 -8.42 -7.23 -28.44
N ALA A 21 -9.58 -6.63 -28.68
CA ALA A 21 -10.07 -5.48 -27.95
C ALA A 21 -10.35 -5.78 -26.48
N ALA A 22 -10.83 -7.00 -26.17
CA ALA A 22 -11.06 -7.44 -24.79
C ALA A 22 -9.76 -7.67 -24.02
N LEU A 23 -8.68 -8.08 -24.67
CA LEU A 23 -7.37 -8.29 -24.06
C LEU A 23 -6.59 -6.98 -23.82
N ALA A 24 -6.90 -5.91 -24.52
CA ALA A 24 -6.26 -4.60 -24.37
C ALA A 24 -6.76 -3.81 -23.12
N GLY A 25 -7.83 -4.28 -22.46
CA GLY A 25 -8.52 -3.56 -21.39
C GLY A 25 -7.92 -3.67 -19.99
N CYS A 26 -6.79 -4.34 -19.77
CA CYS A 26 -6.32 -4.67 -18.42
C CYS A 26 -5.04 -3.94 -17.98
N SER A 27 -4.72 -2.77 -18.51
CA SER A 27 -3.68 -1.93 -17.90
C SER A 27 -4.29 -0.71 -17.22
N THR A 28 -5.09 -0.92 -16.19
CA THR A 28 -5.42 0.18 -15.28
C THR A 28 -4.20 0.45 -14.42
N HIS A 29 -3.38 1.39 -14.87
CA HIS A 29 -2.34 1.96 -14.04
C HIS A 29 -3.04 2.60 -12.83
N SER A 30 -2.83 2.03 -11.64
CA SER A 30 -3.45 2.57 -10.43
C SER A 30 -2.87 3.95 -10.16
N PRO A 31 -3.69 5.02 -9.99
CA PRO A 31 -3.19 6.35 -9.66
C PRO A 31 -2.42 6.40 -8.33
N TYR A 32 -2.49 5.34 -7.54
CA TYR A 32 -1.69 5.17 -6.33
C TYR A 32 -0.21 4.87 -6.63
N TYR A 33 0.10 4.23 -7.76
CA TYR A 33 1.49 3.88 -8.09
C TYR A 33 2.37 5.09 -8.40
N ASP A 34 1.82 6.19 -8.88
CA ASP A 34 2.59 7.41 -9.18
C ASP A 34 3.01 8.17 -7.90
N LYS A 35 2.21 8.02 -6.84
CA LYS A 35 2.44 8.68 -5.53
C LYS A 35 2.97 7.73 -4.48
N ASP A 36 2.77 6.43 -4.65
CA ASP A 36 3.17 5.38 -3.74
C ASP A 36 4.19 4.46 -4.42
N GLY A 37 4.78 3.54 -3.68
CA GLY A 37 5.70 2.56 -4.23
C GLY A 37 7.05 2.52 -3.53
N PRO A 38 7.96 1.69 -4.05
CA PRO A 38 9.29 1.55 -3.50
C PRO A 38 10.12 2.83 -3.68
N PRO A 39 11.23 2.96 -2.96
CA PRO A 39 12.22 3.99 -3.17
C PRO A 39 12.66 4.05 -4.63
N SER A 40 13.08 5.23 -5.09
CA SER A 40 13.66 5.37 -6.41
C SER A 40 14.88 4.45 -6.56
N VAL A 41 15.06 3.89 -7.76
CA VAL A 41 16.24 3.05 -8.07
C VAL A 41 17.50 3.85 -7.77
N GLY A 42 18.40 3.28 -6.97
CA GLY A 42 19.65 3.94 -6.53
C GLY A 42 19.54 4.70 -5.20
N ALA A 43 18.38 4.76 -4.56
CA ALA A 43 18.30 5.24 -3.19
C ALA A 43 19.10 4.33 -2.25
N HIS A 44 20.11 4.90 -1.59
CA HIS A 44 20.92 4.16 -0.62
C HIS A 44 20.11 3.96 0.65
N ILE A 45 19.57 2.76 0.81
CA ILE A 45 18.90 2.37 2.05
C ILE A 45 20.02 1.93 3.00
N GLU A 46 20.46 2.83 3.83
CA GLU A 46 21.25 2.41 4.98
C GLU A 46 20.32 1.62 5.91
N SER A 47 20.59 0.33 6.01
CA SER A 47 19.96 -0.52 7.03
C SER A 47 20.45 -0.09 8.40
N SER A 48 19.96 1.05 8.87
CA SER A 48 20.20 1.47 10.24
C SER A 48 19.36 0.57 11.15
N SER A 49 20.03 -0.27 11.93
CA SER A 49 19.37 -0.91 13.05
C SER A 49 18.86 0.19 13.98
N ALA A 50 17.54 0.20 14.23
CA ALA A 50 16.97 1.14 15.20
C ALA A 50 17.58 0.85 16.57
N THR A 51 18.17 1.86 17.18
CA THR A 51 18.52 1.78 18.60
C THR A 51 17.24 2.07 19.39
N PRO A 52 16.72 1.10 20.16
CA PRO A 52 15.54 1.33 20.98
C PRO A 52 15.79 2.48 21.96
N LYS A 53 14.86 3.41 22.03
CA LYS A 53 14.88 4.52 23.00
C LYS A 53 13.52 4.61 23.70
N ILE A 54 13.54 5.05 24.95
CA ILE A 54 12.31 5.38 25.66
C ILE A 54 11.81 6.72 25.15
N GLU A 55 10.62 6.71 24.60
CA GLU A 55 9.97 7.92 24.08
C GLU A 55 8.91 8.44 25.06
N ALA A 56 8.70 9.75 25.06
CA ALA A 56 7.68 10.36 25.89
C ALA A 56 6.29 9.91 25.42
N PHE A 57 5.48 9.44 26.36
CA PHE A 57 4.10 9.05 26.09
C PHE A 57 3.27 10.24 25.59
N ARG A 58 2.62 10.06 24.43
CA ARG A 58 1.78 11.08 23.77
C ARG A 58 0.30 10.74 23.97
N GLN A 59 -0.30 11.25 25.03
CA GLN A 59 -1.71 10.98 25.39
C GLN A 59 -2.68 11.24 24.24
N ALA A 60 -2.47 12.27 23.43
CA ALA A 60 -3.36 12.60 22.30
C ALA A 60 -3.39 11.54 21.22
N ALA A 61 -2.24 10.90 20.94
CA ALA A 61 -2.11 9.85 19.92
C ALA A 61 -2.51 8.45 20.45
N ASN A 62 -2.64 8.30 21.77
CA ASN A 62 -2.93 7.01 22.42
C ASN A 62 -4.34 6.96 23.04
N ARG A 63 -5.30 7.65 22.44
CA ARG A 63 -6.71 7.57 22.82
C ARG A 63 -7.38 6.37 22.13
N PRO A 64 -8.34 5.70 22.78
CA PRO A 64 -9.16 4.70 22.11
C PRO A 64 -9.82 5.27 20.85
N TYR A 65 -9.82 4.50 19.77
CA TYR A 65 -10.38 4.90 18.47
C TYR A 65 -11.12 3.75 17.80
N THR A 66 -11.91 4.06 16.79
CA THR A 66 -12.66 3.06 16.02
C THR A 66 -12.39 3.22 14.53
N VAL A 67 -12.04 2.13 13.88
CA VAL A 67 -11.82 2.05 12.43
C VAL A 67 -12.64 0.90 11.87
N LEU A 68 -13.44 1.15 10.83
CA LEU A 68 -14.27 0.15 10.18
C LEU A 68 -15.11 -0.69 11.17
N GLY A 69 -15.65 -0.05 12.22
CA GLY A 69 -16.46 -0.73 13.24
C GLY A 69 -15.65 -1.46 14.33
N THR A 70 -14.34 -1.60 14.18
CA THR A 70 -13.47 -2.23 15.19
C THR A 70 -12.90 -1.17 16.12
N ARG A 71 -13.09 -1.35 17.43
CA ARG A 71 -12.53 -0.49 18.47
C ARG A 71 -11.14 -0.95 18.87
N TYR A 72 -10.21 -0.02 18.91
CA TYR A 72 -8.83 -0.21 19.38
C TYR A 72 -8.59 0.60 20.64
N SER A 73 -7.87 0.00 21.59
CA SER A 73 -7.48 0.67 22.83
C SER A 73 -5.97 0.55 22.98
N PRO A 74 -5.22 1.65 22.73
CA PRO A 74 -3.78 1.63 22.84
C PRO A 74 -3.30 1.29 24.25
N ILE A 75 -2.20 0.57 24.32
CA ILE A 75 -1.52 0.22 25.56
C ILE A 75 -0.83 1.49 26.06
N THR A 76 -1.17 1.92 27.26
CA THR A 76 -0.66 3.16 27.87
C THR A 76 0.27 2.93 29.06
N THR A 77 0.57 1.68 29.33
CA THR A 77 1.48 1.26 30.41
C THR A 77 2.66 0.51 29.83
N ASP A 78 3.81 0.62 30.48
CA ASP A 78 4.99 -0.16 30.11
C ASP A 78 4.74 -1.64 30.44
N GLN A 79 4.63 -2.47 29.40
CA GLN A 79 4.43 -3.90 29.52
C GLN A 79 5.03 -4.64 28.32
N PRO A 80 5.50 -5.87 28.52
CA PRO A 80 6.00 -6.67 27.40
C PRO A 80 4.93 -6.90 26.36
N LEU A 81 5.24 -6.62 25.08
CA LEU A 81 4.38 -6.91 23.93
C LEU A 81 5.07 -7.90 23.00
N ARG A 82 4.39 -9.00 22.71
CA ARG A 82 4.82 -9.96 21.68
C ARG A 82 3.63 -10.34 20.82
N GLN A 83 3.63 -9.87 19.58
CA GLN A 83 2.55 -10.14 18.64
C GLN A 83 3.12 -10.65 17.29
N ARG A 84 2.35 -11.49 16.62
CA ARG A 84 2.60 -11.91 15.24
C ARG A 84 1.45 -11.45 14.37
N GLY A 85 1.74 -10.97 13.17
CA GLY A 85 0.73 -10.50 12.23
C GLY A 85 1.35 -10.15 10.89
N THR A 86 0.50 -9.72 9.98
CA THR A 86 0.93 -9.14 8.70
C THR A 86 1.10 -7.64 8.88
N ALA A 87 2.25 -7.12 8.48
CA ALA A 87 2.51 -5.68 8.44
C ALA A 87 2.27 -5.16 7.01
N SER A 88 1.79 -3.94 6.90
CA SER A 88 1.78 -3.16 5.66
C SER A 88 2.79 -2.03 5.77
N TRP A 89 3.33 -1.63 4.63
CA TRP A 89 4.29 -0.52 4.56
C TRP A 89 3.59 0.74 4.05
N TYR A 90 3.87 1.89 4.66
CA TYR A 90 3.24 3.16 4.29
C TYR A 90 3.76 3.74 2.96
N GLY A 91 4.97 3.38 2.55
CA GLY A 91 5.54 3.75 1.27
C GLY A 91 5.88 5.22 1.08
N LYS A 92 6.21 5.55 -0.16
CA LYS A 92 6.63 6.87 -0.60
C LYS A 92 5.56 7.95 -0.39
N GLN A 93 4.28 7.58 -0.45
CA GLN A 93 3.17 8.52 -0.34
C GLN A 93 3.18 9.30 0.97
N PHE A 94 3.62 8.68 2.06
CA PHE A 94 3.62 9.29 3.38
C PHE A 94 4.98 9.83 3.81
N HIS A 95 6.03 9.59 3.02
CA HIS A 95 7.38 10.09 3.31
C HIS A 95 7.38 11.61 3.42
N GLY A 96 7.98 12.13 4.49
CA GLY A 96 8.02 13.55 4.79
C GLY A 96 6.78 14.11 5.50
N ASN A 97 5.69 13.34 5.62
CA ASN A 97 4.50 13.77 6.33
C ASN A 97 4.65 13.55 7.85
N LYS A 98 3.92 14.33 8.64
CA LYS A 98 3.89 14.15 10.08
C LYS A 98 3.03 12.97 10.49
N THR A 99 3.54 12.17 11.41
CA THR A 99 2.79 11.11 12.09
C THR A 99 1.81 11.69 13.13
N SER A 100 0.98 10.85 13.73
CA SER A 100 0.04 11.24 14.79
C SER A 100 0.74 11.80 16.05
N ILE A 101 2.01 11.44 16.27
CA ILE A 101 2.83 11.96 17.37
C ILE A 101 3.64 13.19 17.00
N GLY A 102 3.53 13.66 15.74
CA GLY A 102 4.18 14.87 15.24
C GLY A 102 5.58 14.68 14.66
N GLU A 103 6.10 13.47 14.66
CA GLU A 103 7.37 13.15 14.00
C GLU A 103 7.21 13.09 12.49
N VAL A 104 8.28 13.40 11.74
CA VAL A 104 8.28 13.25 10.29
C VAL A 104 8.52 11.78 9.94
N TYR A 105 7.58 11.19 9.18
CA TYR A 105 7.74 9.83 8.71
C TYR A 105 8.84 9.74 7.64
N ASP A 106 9.83 8.91 7.92
CA ASP A 106 10.88 8.58 6.96
C ASP A 106 10.75 7.11 6.55
N MET A 107 10.42 6.87 5.27
CA MET A 107 10.22 5.53 4.72
C MET A 107 11.49 4.66 4.76
N TYR A 108 12.66 5.25 4.97
CA TYR A 108 13.94 4.56 5.05
C TYR A 108 14.32 4.17 6.48
N GLN A 109 13.60 4.68 7.47
CA GLN A 109 13.84 4.39 8.87
C GLN A 109 13.04 3.17 9.35
N PRO A 110 13.59 2.33 10.24
CA PRO A 110 12.92 1.15 10.77
C PRO A 110 11.90 1.55 11.84
N THR A 111 10.88 2.30 11.45
CA THR A 111 9.77 2.74 12.31
C THR A 111 8.48 2.05 11.90
N ALA A 112 7.57 1.86 12.85
CA ALA A 112 6.29 1.22 12.61
C ALA A 112 5.19 1.86 13.47
N ALA A 113 3.95 1.86 12.96
CA ALA A 113 2.77 2.14 13.75
C ALA A 113 2.12 0.83 14.20
N HIS A 114 1.63 0.80 15.43
CA HIS A 114 0.91 -0.34 16.00
C HIS A 114 -0.51 0.10 16.41
N PRO A 115 -1.55 -0.73 16.19
CA PRO A 115 -2.93 -0.34 16.53
C PRO A 115 -3.21 -0.24 18.04
N THR A 116 -2.42 -0.89 18.87
CA THR A 116 -2.58 -0.89 20.33
C THR A 116 -1.30 -0.63 21.08
#